data_47f5cd78c58ee9eb0f7e5eedcb70f432
#
_entry.id   47f5cd78c58ee9eb0f7e5eedcb70f432
#
_cell.length_a   1.000
_cell.length_b   1.000
_cell.length_c   1.000
_cell.angle_alpha   90.00
_cell.angle_beta   90.00
_cell.angle_gamma   90.00
#
_symmetry.space_group_name_H-M   'P 1'
#
loop_
_entity.id
_entity.type
_entity.pdbx_description
1 polymer ?
#
loop_
_entity_poly.entity_id
_entity_poly.type
_entity_poly.pdbx_seq_one_letter_code
_entity_poly.pdbx_strand_id
1 'polypeptide(L)'
;MTGRKFAGCILGFAGVVIINMAGGSMDMGFRLTGEGFVLIAQLSYGASTVLINIFSKKVSPVILSGCQFFMGGVLLFIVGILMGGHLDHMSIAGVVLILYLAMVSAVAYTLWSVLLAHNEVSKVAIFGFVNPLCSVVLSALVLGEVSQAFNARSLIALILVCVGIYIVNCKSKK
;
A
#
# COMPACT_ATOMS: atom_id res chain seq x y z
N MET A 1 -6.14 -2.22 23.03
CA MET A 1 -5.16 -2.84 22.11
C MET A 1 -4.50 -3.99 22.83
N THR A 2 -4.49 -5.18 22.26
CA THR A 2 -3.89 -6.36 22.92
C THR A 2 -2.36 -6.26 22.70
N GLY A 3 -1.55 -6.55 23.74
CA GLY A 3 -0.07 -6.45 23.66
C GLY A 3 0.55 -7.22 22.49
N ARG A 4 -0.09 -8.30 22.03
CA ARG A 4 0.30 -9.07 20.83
C ARG A 4 0.22 -8.23 19.53
N LYS A 5 -0.79 -7.38 19.39
CA LYS A 5 -0.91 -6.50 18.22
C LYS A 5 0.22 -5.47 18.19
N PHE A 6 0.57 -4.95 19.36
CA PHE A 6 1.69 -4.02 19.49
C PHE A 6 3.03 -4.69 19.18
N ALA A 7 3.27 -5.90 19.70
CA ALA A 7 4.48 -6.67 19.40
C ALA A 7 4.63 -7.00 17.90
N GLY A 8 3.53 -7.38 17.24
CA GLY A 8 3.54 -7.63 15.79
C GLY A 8 3.83 -6.37 14.96
N CYS A 9 3.31 -5.20 15.37
CA CYS A 9 3.65 -3.93 14.73
C CYS A 9 5.13 -3.57 14.89
N ILE A 10 5.71 -3.79 16.08
CA ILE A 10 7.15 -3.55 16.30
C ILE A 10 7.99 -4.46 15.43
N LEU A 11 7.66 -5.75 15.34
CA LEU A 11 8.37 -6.71 14.49
C LEU A 11 8.29 -6.34 13.01
N GLY A 12 7.10 -5.94 12.53
CA GLY A 12 6.92 -5.48 11.16
C GLY A 12 7.73 -4.21 10.87
N PHE A 13 7.73 -3.26 11.80
CA PHE A 13 8.51 -2.03 11.69
C PHE A 13 10.02 -2.32 11.68
N ALA A 14 10.50 -3.22 12.54
CA ALA A 14 11.90 -3.65 12.54
C ALA A 14 12.33 -4.25 11.20
N GLY A 15 11.46 -5.06 10.56
CA GLY A 15 11.70 -5.58 9.22
C GLY A 15 11.89 -4.47 8.18
N VAL A 16 11.04 -3.44 8.22
CA VAL A 16 11.15 -2.28 7.30
C VAL A 16 12.44 -1.51 7.55
N VAL A 17 12.84 -1.31 8.79
CA VAL A 17 14.11 -0.65 9.15
C VAL A 17 15.30 -1.44 8.61
N ILE A 18 15.31 -2.76 8.76
CA ILE A 18 16.40 -3.62 8.27
C ILE A 18 16.55 -3.55 6.74
N ILE A 19 15.43 -3.51 5.99
CA ILE A 19 15.47 -3.33 4.53
C ILE A 19 16.12 -1.99 4.18
N ASN A 20 15.71 -0.91 4.83
CA ASN A 20 16.22 0.42 4.54
C ASN A 20 17.69 0.59 4.95
N MET A 21 18.12 -0.05 6.04
CA MET A 21 19.55 -0.07 6.44
C MET A 21 20.43 -0.87 5.46
N ALA A 22 19.85 -1.77 4.68
CA ALA A 22 20.59 -2.60 3.74
C ALA A 22 20.95 -1.88 2.43
N GLY A 23 20.32 -0.75 2.12
CA GLY A 23 20.50 0.03 0.89
C GLY A 23 21.78 0.88 0.81
N GLY A 24 22.71 0.78 1.75
CA GLY A 24 24.12 1.20 1.61
C GLY A 24 24.43 2.68 1.77
N SER A 25 23.48 3.59 1.89
CA SER A 25 23.73 4.98 2.28
C SER A 25 22.71 5.39 3.34
N MET A 26 23.13 5.27 4.60
CA MET A 26 22.41 5.93 5.69
C MET A 26 22.65 7.44 5.61
N ASP A 27 21.98 8.09 4.68
CA ASP A 27 21.67 9.49 4.85
C ASP A 27 20.49 9.53 5.84
N MET A 28 20.81 9.59 7.15
CA MET A 28 19.84 9.68 8.25
C MET A 28 19.12 11.05 8.26
N GLY A 29 19.13 11.76 7.15
CA GLY A 29 18.32 12.94 6.94
C GLY A 29 16.89 12.51 6.64
N PHE A 30 16.04 12.39 7.67
CA PHE A 30 14.60 12.30 7.48
C PHE A 30 14.14 13.49 6.63
N ARG A 31 13.96 13.24 5.33
CA ARG A 31 13.48 14.25 4.40
C ARG A 31 11.96 14.30 4.51
N LEU A 32 11.45 15.33 5.16
CA LEU A 32 10.01 15.62 5.24
C LEU A 32 9.33 15.56 3.85
N THR A 33 10.04 15.97 2.81
CA THR A 33 9.57 15.98 1.42
C THR A 33 9.53 14.60 0.74
N GLY A 34 10.16 13.57 1.31
CA GLY A 34 10.11 12.20 0.80
C GLY A 34 9.39 11.28 1.79
N GLU A 35 10.09 10.91 2.84
CA GLU A 35 9.62 9.92 3.82
C GLU A 35 8.42 10.42 4.63
N GLY A 36 8.36 11.73 4.92
CA GLY A 36 7.22 12.34 5.62
C GLY A 36 5.93 12.24 4.82
N PHE A 37 5.97 12.47 3.50
CA PHE A 37 4.78 12.28 2.65
C PHE A 37 4.33 10.84 2.59
N VAL A 38 5.27 9.87 2.55
CA VAL A 38 4.94 8.46 2.58
C VAL A 38 4.25 8.09 3.89
N LEU A 39 4.73 8.57 5.04
CA LEU A 39 4.09 8.33 6.33
C LEU A 39 2.67 8.90 6.38
N ILE A 40 2.46 10.14 5.94
CA ILE A 40 1.14 10.77 5.88
C ILE A 40 0.22 9.97 4.95
N ALA A 41 0.71 9.54 3.80
CA ALA A 41 -0.05 8.72 2.86
C ALA A 41 -0.49 7.38 3.49
N GLN A 42 0.41 6.69 4.23
CA GLN A 42 0.09 5.43 4.90
C GLN A 42 -0.91 5.61 6.06
N LEU A 43 -0.80 6.68 6.82
CA LEU A 43 -1.76 7.03 7.86
C LEU A 43 -3.15 7.33 7.26
N SER A 44 -3.19 8.09 6.18
CA SER A 44 -4.42 8.41 5.44
C SER A 44 -5.05 7.15 4.84
N TYR A 45 -4.23 6.24 4.30
CA TYR A 45 -4.69 4.95 3.77
C TYR A 45 -5.29 4.08 4.88
N GLY A 46 -4.64 3.99 6.04
CA GLY A 46 -5.16 3.27 7.20
C GLY A 46 -6.50 3.84 7.69
N ALA A 47 -6.61 5.15 7.81
CA ALA A 47 -7.86 5.84 8.17
C ALA A 47 -8.96 5.59 7.12
N SER A 48 -8.64 5.70 5.84
CA SER A 48 -9.56 5.43 4.73
C SER A 48 -10.10 4.01 4.78
N THR A 49 -9.26 3.01 5.05
CA THR A 49 -9.65 1.59 5.15
C THR A 49 -10.71 1.38 6.25
N VAL A 50 -10.55 2.03 7.40
CA VAL A 50 -11.52 1.96 8.50
C VAL A 50 -12.83 2.65 8.10
N LEU A 51 -12.76 3.82 7.48
CA LEU A 51 -13.93 4.56 7.01
C LEU A 51 -14.70 3.76 5.95
N ILE A 52 -14.01 3.16 4.98
CA ILE A 52 -14.63 2.28 3.97
C ILE A 52 -15.38 1.13 4.65
N ASN A 53 -14.78 0.47 5.64
CA ASN A 53 -15.46 -0.61 6.36
C ASN A 53 -16.73 -0.15 7.08
N ILE A 54 -16.74 1.07 7.63
CA ILE A 54 -17.92 1.62 8.32
C ILE A 54 -19.00 2.01 7.31
N PHE A 55 -18.63 2.75 6.26
CA PHE A 55 -19.59 3.29 5.29
C PHE A 55 -20.11 2.23 4.31
N SER A 56 -19.32 1.23 3.96
CA SER A 56 -19.73 0.14 3.06
C SER A 56 -20.86 -0.74 3.62
N LYS A 57 -21.13 -0.63 4.93
CA LYS A 57 -22.31 -1.26 5.54
C LYS A 57 -23.62 -0.52 5.25
N LYS A 58 -23.53 0.76 4.85
CA LYS A 58 -24.69 1.63 4.59
C LYS A 58 -24.88 1.99 3.13
N VAL A 59 -23.79 2.01 2.38
CA VAL A 59 -23.74 2.44 0.97
C VAL A 59 -23.04 1.35 0.16
N SER A 60 -23.44 1.16 -1.10
CA SER A 60 -22.78 0.21 -2.00
C SER A 60 -21.27 0.48 -2.09
N PRO A 61 -20.42 -0.55 -1.89
CA PRO A 61 -18.96 -0.41 -1.97
C PRO A 61 -18.48 0.15 -3.31
N VAL A 62 -19.19 -0.17 -4.39
CA VAL A 62 -18.88 0.31 -5.74
C VAL A 62 -19.09 1.83 -5.85
N ILE A 63 -20.21 2.32 -5.35
CA ILE A 63 -20.50 3.78 -5.32
C ILE A 63 -19.48 4.50 -4.44
N LEU A 64 -19.17 3.93 -3.28
CA LEU A 64 -18.21 4.51 -2.34
C LEU A 64 -16.82 4.65 -2.98
N SER A 65 -16.34 3.60 -3.65
CA SER A 65 -15.06 3.62 -4.38
C SER A 65 -15.09 4.64 -5.52
N GLY A 66 -16.18 4.68 -6.30
CA GLY A 66 -16.34 5.64 -7.40
C GLY A 66 -16.28 7.10 -6.92
N CYS A 67 -17.01 7.42 -5.86
CA CYS A 67 -16.97 8.76 -5.25
C CYS A 67 -15.58 9.11 -4.72
N GLN A 68 -14.90 8.16 -4.06
CA GLN A 68 -13.56 8.35 -3.53
C GLN A 68 -12.56 8.67 -4.65
N PHE A 69 -12.59 7.91 -5.74
CA PHE A 69 -11.70 8.14 -6.89
C PHE A 69 -12.01 9.44 -7.60
N PHE A 70 -13.29 9.76 -7.77
CA PHE A 70 -13.68 11.01 -8.41
C PHE A 70 -13.21 12.23 -7.60
N MET A 71 -13.53 12.27 -6.32
CA MET A 71 -13.10 13.38 -5.46
C MET A 71 -11.58 13.46 -5.33
N GLY A 72 -10.90 12.33 -5.13
CA GLY A 72 -9.45 12.25 -5.07
C GLY A 72 -8.78 12.68 -6.37
N GLY A 73 -9.33 12.24 -7.52
CA GLY A 73 -8.84 12.63 -8.84
C GLY A 73 -8.96 14.12 -9.12
N VAL A 74 -10.11 14.72 -8.79
CA VAL A 74 -10.33 16.17 -8.92
C VAL A 74 -9.36 16.95 -8.06
N LEU A 75 -9.16 16.56 -6.80
CA LEU A 75 -8.21 17.20 -5.90
C LEU A 75 -6.78 17.11 -6.42
N LEU A 76 -6.35 15.91 -6.86
CA LEU A 76 -5.01 15.71 -7.43
C LEU A 76 -4.81 16.51 -8.70
N PHE A 77 -5.83 16.63 -9.55
CA PHE A 77 -5.77 17.42 -10.78
C PHE A 77 -5.57 18.91 -10.47
N ILE A 78 -6.35 19.46 -9.51
CA ILE A 78 -6.21 20.84 -9.08
C ILE A 78 -4.81 21.10 -8.50
N VAL A 79 -4.34 20.25 -7.60
CA VAL A 79 -3.01 20.37 -6.99
C VAL A 79 -1.92 20.26 -8.05
N GLY A 80 -2.07 19.35 -9.02
CA GLY A 80 -1.11 19.20 -10.11
C GLY A 80 -0.96 20.48 -10.95
N ILE A 81 -2.07 21.13 -11.29
CA ILE A 81 -2.04 22.41 -12.01
C ILE A 81 -1.39 23.52 -11.16
N LEU A 82 -1.75 23.61 -9.90
CA LEU A 82 -1.20 24.63 -8.99
C LEU A 82 0.31 24.47 -8.77
N MET A 83 0.81 23.24 -8.83
CA MET A 83 2.25 22.94 -8.75
C MET A 83 2.99 23.15 -10.09
N GLY A 84 2.32 23.66 -11.12
CA GLY A 84 2.92 23.93 -12.42
C GLY A 84 3.02 22.71 -13.34
N GLY A 85 2.19 21.68 -13.10
CA GLY A 85 2.09 20.52 -13.98
C GLY A 85 1.56 20.90 -15.36
N HIS A 86 2.27 20.49 -16.41
CA HIS A 86 1.92 20.71 -17.80
C HIS A 86 1.65 19.35 -18.45
N LEU A 87 0.62 19.31 -19.28
CA LEU A 87 0.37 18.17 -20.17
C LEU A 87 1.01 18.51 -21.50
N ASP A 88 2.29 18.19 -21.68
CA ASP A 88 2.94 18.23 -22.98
C ASP A 88 2.39 17.11 -23.87
N HIS A 89 2.75 17.09 -25.15
CA HIS A 89 2.22 16.17 -26.15
C HIS A 89 2.16 14.72 -25.66
N MET A 90 0.96 14.29 -25.25
CA MET A 90 0.73 12.90 -24.86
C MET A 90 0.71 12.02 -26.11
N SER A 91 1.59 11.04 -26.16
CA SER A 91 1.52 10.02 -27.22
C SER A 91 0.28 9.14 -27.02
N ILE A 92 -0.23 8.58 -28.11
CA ILE A 92 -1.37 7.63 -28.05
C ILE A 92 -1.06 6.48 -27.09
N ALA A 93 0.16 5.97 -27.09
CA ALA A 93 0.62 4.93 -26.17
C ALA A 93 0.52 5.39 -24.70
N GLY A 94 0.84 6.64 -24.39
CA GLY A 94 0.70 7.21 -23.04
C GLY A 94 -0.75 7.25 -22.58
N VAL A 95 -1.66 7.68 -23.45
CA VAL A 95 -3.11 7.70 -23.16
C VAL A 95 -3.64 6.28 -22.88
N VAL A 96 -3.30 5.32 -23.73
CA VAL A 96 -3.70 3.91 -23.57
C VAL A 96 -3.16 3.35 -22.26
N LEU A 97 -1.91 3.65 -21.92
CA LEU A 97 -1.31 3.20 -20.67
C LEU A 97 -2.02 3.80 -19.44
N ILE A 98 -2.37 5.08 -19.46
CA ILE A 98 -3.11 5.73 -18.36
C ILE A 98 -4.50 5.11 -18.21
N LEU A 99 -5.22 4.87 -19.30
CA LEU A 99 -6.53 4.23 -19.27
C LEU A 99 -6.44 2.80 -18.72
N TYR A 100 -5.43 2.04 -19.13
CA TYR A 100 -5.16 0.71 -18.60
C TYR A 100 -4.91 0.75 -17.09
N LEU A 101 -4.03 1.62 -16.62
CA LEU A 101 -3.71 1.76 -15.19
C LEU A 101 -4.93 2.25 -14.38
N ALA A 102 -5.73 3.16 -14.93
CA ALA A 102 -6.95 3.62 -14.30
C ALA A 102 -7.96 2.47 -14.14
N MET A 103 -8.13 1.63 -15.18
CA MET A 103 -9.02 0.47 -15.16
C MET A 103 -8.56 -0.57 -14.12
N VAL A 104 -7.27 -0.91 -14.10
CA VAL A 104 -6.68 -1.83 -13.11
C VAL A 104 -6.91 -1.31 -11.69
N SER A 105 -6.66 -0.03 -11.45
CA SER A 105 -6.87 0.60 -10.15
C SER A 105 -8.35 0.58 -9.74
N ALA A 106 -9.25 0.95 -10.63
CA ALA A 106 -10.69 0.96 -10.35
C ALA A 106 -11.21 -0.43 -9.96
N VAL A 107 -10.80 -1.47 -10.69
CA VAL A 107 -11.19 -2.85 -10.38
C VAL A 107 -10.60 -3.30 -9.05
N ALA A 108 -9.31 -3.10 -8.83
CA ALA A 108 -8.61 -3.53 -7.62
C ALA A 108 -9.20 -2.90 -6.36
N TYR A 109 -9.41 -1.58 -6.35
CA TYR A 109 -9.96 -0.88 -5.19
C TYR A 109 -11.44 -1.17 -4.96
N THR A 110 -12.21 -1.38 -6.03
CA THR A 110 -13.62 -1.79 -5.90
C THR A 110 -13.71 -3.17 -5.25
N LEU A 111 -12.90 -4.13 -5.70
CA LEU A 111 -12.83 -5.47 -5.09
C LEU A 111 -12.39 -5.39 -3.63
N TRP A 112 -11.40 -4.55 -3.32
CA TRP A 112 -10.96 -4.31 -1.95
C TRP A 112 -12.08 -3.75 -1.07
N SER A 113 -12.84 -2.78 -1.56
CA SER A 113 -13.99 -2.20 -0.86
C SER A 113 -15.11 -3.22 -0.64
N VAL A 114 -15.37 -4.09 -1.61
CA VAL A 114 -16.34 -5.19 -1.49
C VAL A 114 -15.88 -6.21 -0.42
N LEU A 115 -14.58 -6.55 -0.40
CA LEU A 115 -14.04 -7.42 0.65
C LEU A 115 -14.21 -6.81 2.05
N LEU A 116 -13.93 -5.51 2.19
CA LEU A 116 -14.09 -4.78 3.46
C LEU A 116 -15.55 -4.66 3.90
N ALA A 117 -16.50 -4.62 2.95
CA ALA A 117 -17.93 -4.57 3.25
C ALA A 117 -18.43 -5.85 3.95
N HIS A 118 -17.89 -7.01 3.54
CA HIS A 118 -18.37 -8.32 3.97
C HIS A 118 -17.47 -9.00 5.01
N ASN A 119 -16.29 -8.44 5.27
CA ASN A 119 -15.31 -9.03 6.17
C ASN A 119 -14.77 -8.01 7.19
N GLU A 120 -14.25 -8.54 8.30
CA GLU A 120 -13.51 -7.71 9.26
C GLU A 120 -12.20 -7.20 8.64
N VAL A 121 -11.85 -5.93 8.88
CA VAL A 121 -10.61 -5.31 8.37
C VAL A 121 -9.38 -6.17 8.65
N SER A 122 -9.29 -6.78 9.83
CA SER A 122 -8.16 -7.64 10.20
C SER A 122 -8.03 -8.88 9.32
N LYS A 123 -9.13 -9.43 8.82
CA LYS A 123 -9.11 -10.60 7.91
C LYS A 123 -8.67 -10.20 6.51
N VAL A 124 -9.16 -9.05 6.04
CA VAL A 124 -8.79 -8.51 4.72
C VAL A 124 -7.33 -8.08 4.69
N ALA A 125 -6.83 -7.49 5.77
CA ALA A 125 -5.44 -7.07 5.88
C ALA A 125 -4.42 -8.22 5.69
N ILE A 126 -4.81 -9.48 5.96
CA ILE A 126 -3.96 -10.65 5.70
C ILE A 126 -3.60 -10.77 4.23
N PHE A 127 -4.54 -10.45 3.33
CA PHE A 127 -4.26 -10.48 1.89
C PHE A 127 -3.30 -9.38 1.44
N GLY A 128 -3.13 -8.33 2.24
CA GLY A 128 -2.11 -7.30 2.00
C GLY A 128 -0.66 -7.83 2.00
N PHE A 129 -0.43 -9.04 2.55
CA PHE A 129 0.90 -9.68 2.50
C PHE A 129 1.27 -10.25 1.15
N VAL A 130 0.27 -10.57 0.36
CA VAL A 130 0.50 -11.06 -0.99
C VAL A 130 1.19 -9.97 -1.82
N ASN A 131 0.92 -8.68 -1.55
CA ASN A 131 1.53 -7.57 -2.28
C ASN A 131 3.06 -7.54 -2.21
N PRO A 132 3.72 -7.55 -1.03
CA PRO A 132 5.18 -7.58 -0.96
C PRO A 132 5.78 -8.84 -1.60
N LEU A 133 5.13 -10.00 -1.42
CA LEU A 133 5.58 -11.26 -2.02
C LEU A 133 5.53 -11.20 -3.55
N CYS A 134 4.39 -10.79 -4.12
CA CYS A 134 4.25 -10.62 -5.56
C CYS A 134 5.20 -9.57 -6.11
N SER A 135 5.43 -8.47 -5.39
CA SER A 135 6.35 -7.42 -5.77
C SER A 135 7.79 -7.93 -5.91
N VAL A 136 8.27 -8.71 -4.92
CA VAL A 136 9.61 -9.31 -4.97
C VAL A 136 9.74 -10.31 -6.12
N VAL A 137 8.74 -11.18 -6.32
CA VAL A 137 8.74 -12.16 -7.40
C VAL A 137 8.71 -11.48 -8.78
N LEU A 138 7.83 -10.49 -8.96
CA LEU A 138 7.73 -9.75 -10.21
C LEU A 138 8.99 -8.95 -10.51
N SER A 139 9.59 -8.28 -9.52
CA SER A 139 10.85 -7.56 -9.67
C SER A 139 11.97 -8.51 -10.12
N ALA A 140 12.07 -9.67 -9.48
CA ALA A 140 13.07 -10.67 -9.86
C ALA A 140 12.89 -11.19 -11.31
N LEU A 141 11.63 -11.42 -11.73
CA LEU A 141 11.33 -11.98 -13.05
C LEU A 141 11.42 -10.93 -14.17
N VAL A 142 10.92 -9.72 -13.95
CA VAL A 142 10.80 -8.70 -15.00
C VAL A 142 12.06 -7.86 -15.14
N LEU A 143 12.69 -7.50 -14.02
CA LEU A 143 13.89 -6.66 -14.02
C LEU A 143 15.19 -7.45 -14.02
N GLY A 144 15.12 -8.78 -13.89
CA GLY A 144 16.31 -9.63 -13.81
C GLY A 144 17.16 -9.41 -12.55
N GLU A 145 16.63 -8.68 -11.56
CA GLU A 145 17.33 -8.32 -10.32
C GLU A 145 17.30 -9.44 -9.27
N VAL A 146 17.51 -10.67 -9.72
CA VAL A 146 17.48 -11.87 -8.87
C VAL A 146 18.45 -11.74 -7.68
N SER A 147 19.62 -11.16 -7.91
CA SER A 147 20.66 -11.01 -6.88
C SER A 147 20.27 -9.98 -5.80
N GLN A 148 19.52 -8.94 -6.14
CA GLN A 148 19.04 -7.94 -5.17
C GLN A 148 17.77 -8.42 -4.45
N ALA A 149 16.85 -9.04 -5.16
CA ALA A 149 15.61 -9.58 -4.62
C ALA A 149 15.86 -10.72 -3.62
N PHE A 150 16.83 -11.59 -3.91
CA PHE A 150 17.20 -12.75 -3.07
C PHE A 150 18.41 -12.49 -2.17
N ASN A 151 18.78 -11.23 -1.93
CA ASN A 151 19.77 -10.94 -0.91
C ASN A 151 19.26 -11.41 0.48
N ALA A 152 20.12 -12.07 1.25
CA ALA A 152 19.78 -12.63 2.55
C ALA A 152 19.09 -11.60 3.48
N ARG A 153 19.47 -10.33 3.38
CA ARG A 153 18.90 -9.23 4.15
C ARG A 153 17.44 -8.93 3.74
N SER A 154 17.15 -8.92 2.45
CA SER A 154 15.80 -8.70 1.92
C SER A 154 14.86 -9.85 2.32
N LEU A 155 15.36 -11.09 2.29
CA LEU A 155 14.61 -12.27 2.75
C LEU A 155 14.32 -12.23 4.25
N ILE A 156 15.30 -11.89 5.08
CA ILE A 156 15.12 -11.75 6.54
C ILE A 156 14.07 -10.69 6.85
N ALA A 157 14.16 -9.54 6.19
CA ALA A 157 13.21 -8.45 6.39
C ALA A 157 11.80 -8.83 5.93
N LEU A 158 11.66 -9.53 4.79
CA LEU A 158 10.37 -10.04 4.32
C LEU A 158 9.76 -11.03 5.32
N ILE A 159 10.55 -11.96 5.86
CA ILE A 159 10.12 -12.93 6.88
C ILE A 159 9.67 -12.16 8.14
N LEU A 160 10.44 -11.18 8.61
CA LEU A 160 10.10 -10.39 9.80
C LEU A 160 8.77 -9.64 9.62
N VAL A 161 8.57 -9.01 8.45
CA VAL A 161 7.31 -8.36 8.11
C VAL A 161 6.17 -9.38 8.11
N CYS A 162 6.30 -10.52 7.42
CA CYS A 162 5.28 -11.56 7.36
C CYS A 162 4.94 -12.12 8.76
N VAL A 163 5.95 -12.40 9.59
CA VAL A 163 5.76 -12.87 10.97
C VAL A 163 5.08 -11.81 11.83
N GLY A 164 5.51 -10.54 11.72
CA GLY A 164 4.92 -9.42 12.45
C GLY A 164 3.42 -9.34 12.23
N ILE A 165 3.01 -9.45 11.00
CA ILE A 165 1.61 -9.33 10.63
C ILE A 165 0.83 -10.61 10.92
N TYR A 166 1.42 -11.81 10.79
CA TYR A 166 0.80 -13.04 11.27
C TYR A 166 0.47 -12.93 12.76
N ILE A 167 1.38 -12.39 13.57
CA ILE A 167 1.17 -12.18 15.02
C ILE A 167 0.02 -11.18 15.28
N VAL A 168 -0.06 -10.09 14.50
CA VAL A 168 -1.15 -9.11 14.62
C VAL A 168 -2.50 -9.73 14.32
N ASN A 169 -2.56 -10.62 13.31
CA ASN A 169 -3.81 -11.20 12.82
C ASN A 169 -4.18 -12.54 13.47
N CYS A 170 -3.24 -13.17 14.19
CA CYS A 170 -3.53 -14.41 14.87
C CYS A 170 -4.58 -14.18 15.96
N LYS A 171 -5.74 -14.88 15.84
CA LYS A 171 -6.83 -14.81 16.83
C LYS A 171 -6.29 -15.12 18.22
N SER A 172 -6.52 -14.23 19.18
CA SER A 172 -6.42 -14.57 20.59
C SER A 172 -7.52 -15.59 20.87
N LYS A 173 -7.12 -16.87 21.05
CA LYS A 173 -8.01 -17.82 21.72
C LYS A 173 -8.25 -17.27 23.13
N LYS A 174 -9.45 -16.77 23.39
CA LYS A 174 -10.00 -16.70 24.73
C LYS A 174 -10.52 -18.06 25.09
#